data_abd93165b30ff10384c7ca9cf07f2791
#
_entry.id   abd93165b30ff10384c7ca9cf07f2791
#
_cell.length_a   1.000
_cell.length_b   1.000
_cell.length_c   1.000
_cell.angle_alpha   90.00
_cell.angle_beta   90.00
_cell.angle_gamma   90.00
#
_symmetry.space_group_name_H-M   'P 1'
#
loop_
_entity.id
_entity.type
_entity.pdbx_description
1 polymer ?
#
loop_
_entity_poly.entity_id
_entity_poly.type
_entity_poly.pdbx_seq_one_letter_code
_entity_poly.pdbx_strand_id
1 'polypeptide(L)'
;MAENPILSFFAPDLTLVFDLGKYTSLRWRAKYFEPGEFELHTSPDYFGLVKYGQIVLRDDRKDGAVVEGIQVQTGDLVITGRFLAAKLADAGVRDVYNLNCTIEAAMRKMVAEQYGRTQRTLSIKLPQAGGYTPTIQAQISRKNLLTVTEALARAGGLGYRVFADVDARCLYFEVYSGVDRTVRQEENNRVVFSDGVDDDGYNNVDDPKYNENYTNAKNYALVYGEGEGDTRICVEVDETNGADRRELLVDARDLQQGDQSAAEYRAALAQRGRDKLKENQPTAALETGIKSTSQFAYMVDWQLGDIVTGQITAWGMETDQRITEVEEVYESNALTVTPTLGTPAPEAYNLEDTIA
;
A
#
# COMPACT_ATOMS: atom_id res chain seq x y z
N MET A 1 -22.09 -16.66 13.45
CA MET A 1 -21.62 -16.88 12.06
C MET A 1 -21.46 -15.50 11.46
N ALA A 2 -20.30 -15.17 10.91
CA ALA A 2 -20.15 -13.92 10.18
C ALA A 2 -21.05 -14.00 8.94
N GLU A 3 -21.88 -12.99 8.72
CA GLU A 3 -22.67 -12.89 7.50
C GLU A 3 -21.72 -12.51 6.35
N ASN A 4 -21.80 -13.22 5.22
CA ASN A 4 -21.00 -12.90 4.06
C ASN A 4 -21.43 -11.51 3.52
N PRO A 5 -20.50 -10.60 3.20
CA PRO A 5 -20.88 -9.32 2.63
C PRO A 5 -21.56 -9.47 1.28
N ILE A 6 -22.50 -8.59 0.99
CA ILE A 6 -23.12 -8.51 -0.35
C ILE A 6 -22.17 -7.72 -1.26
N LEU A 7 -21.91 -8.29 -2.43
CA LEU A 7 -21.10 -7.66 -3.46
C LEU A 7 -22.01 -7.09 -4.54
N SER A 8 -22.01 -5.77 -4.70
CA SER A 8 -22.74 -5.10 -5.76
C SER A 8 -21.83 -4.81 -6.95
N PHE A 9 -22.20 -5.31 -8.11
CA PHE A 9 -21.48 -5.10 -9.37
C PHE A 9 -22.08 -3.93 -10.14
N PHE A 10 -21.27 -2.95 -10.44
CA PHE A 10 -21.64 -1.75 -11.18
C PHE A 10 -20.93 -1.69 -12.53
N ALA A 11 -21.59 -1.12 -13.52
CA ALA A 11 -20.95 -0.69 -14.75
C ALA A 11 -19.90 0.40 -14.45
N PRO A 12 -18.96 0.70 -15.38
CA PRO A 12 -17.93 1.73 -15.16
C PRO A 12 -18.47 3.14 -14.83
N ASP A 13 -19.75 3.41 -15.08
CA ASP A 13 -20.44 4.67 -14.79
C ASP A 13 -21.22 4.66 -13.47
N LEU A 14 -21.03 3.62 -12.64
CA LEU A 14 -21.75 3.35 -11.39
C LEU A 14 -23.25 3.09 -11.58
N THR A 15 -23.66 2.52 -12.70
CA THR A 15 -25.00 1.95 -12.86
C THR A 15 -24.97 0.52 -12.31
N LEU A 16 -25.87 0.20 -11.37
CA LEU A 16 -25.96 -1.15 -10.78
C LEU A 16 -26.30 -2.16 -11.87
N VAL A 17 -25.57 -3.27 -11.91
CA VAL A 17 -25.82 -4.41 -12.82
C VAL A 17 -26.50 -5.55 -12.08
N PHE A 18 -25.92 -6.00 -10.96
CA PHE A 18 -26.49 -7.03 -10.10
C PHE A 18 -25.84 -7.03 -8.72
N ASP A 19 -26.52 -7.66 -7.76
CA ASP A 19 -26.01 -7.94 -6.43
C ASP A 19 -25.72 -9.43 -6.28
N LEU A 20 -24.62 -9.76 -5.60
CA LEU A 20 -24.18 -11.13 -5.35
C LEU A 20 -24.03 -11.36 -3.85
N GLY A 21 -24.99 -12.07 -3.25
CA GLY A 21 -24.95 -12.45 -1.84
C GLY A 21 -24.50 -13.90 -1.59
N LYS A 22 -24.33 -14.71 -2.65
CA LYS A 22 -23.92 -16.12 -2.54
C LYS A 22 -22.72 -16.41 -3.43
N TYR A 23 -21.62 -16.78 -2.81
CA TYR A 23 -20.38 -17.16 -3.47
C TYR A 23 -19.67 -18.26 -2.65
N THR A 24 -18.76 -18.97 -3.27
CA THR A 24 -18.03 -20.08 -2.66
C THR A 24 -16.90 -19.57 -1.77
N SER A 25 -16.16 -18.57 -2.28
CA SER A 25 -15.05 -17.94 -1.58
C SER A 25 -14.90 -16.50 -2.02
N LEU A 26 -14.52 -15.62 -1.09
CA LEU A 26 -14.07 -14.27 -1.35
C LEU A 26 -12.78 -14.03 -0.56
N ARG A 27 -11.71 -13.70 -1.26
CA ARG A 27 -10.50 -13.14 -0.70
C ARG A 27 -10.48 -11.63 -0.96
N TRP A 28 -10.36 -10.84 0.09
CA TRP A 28 -10.33 -9.37 0.01
C TRP A 28 -9.10 -8.88 0.76
N ARG A 29 -8.05 -8.49 0.03
CA ARG A 29 -6.76 -8.06 0.60
C ARG A 29 -6.60 -6.56 0.45
N ALA A 30 -6.74 -5.83 1.55
CA ALA A 30 -6.48 -4.41 1.62
C ALA A 30 -5.00 -4.14 1.90
N LYS A 31 -4.38 -3.18 1.19
CA LYS A 31 -2.98 -2.79 1.33
C LYS A 31 -2.86 -1.30 1.65
N TYR A 32 -1.90 -0.94 2.48
CA TYR A 32 -1.76 0.43 2.98
C TYR A 32 -1.06 1.38 2.01
N PHE A 33 -0.01 0.89 1.34
CA PHE A 33 0.85 1.69 0.46
C PHE A 33 0.59 1.48 -1.03
N GLU A 34 -0.29 0.59 -1.39
CA GLU A 34 -0.59 0.20 -2.77
C GLU A 34 -2.04 -0.26 -2.88
N PRO A 35 -2.60 -0.40 -4.10
CA PRO A 35 -3.95 -0.92 -4.26
C PRO A 35 -4.05 -2.35 -3.71
N GLY A 36 -5.08 -2.60 -2.92
CA GLY A 36 -5.45 -3.95 -2.55
C GLY A 36 -5.96 -4.75 -3.75
N GLU A 37 -6.31 -6.01 -3.52
CA GLU A 37 -6.77 -6.95 -4.53
C GLU A 37 -7.91 -7.82 -4.01
N PHE A 38 -8.67 -8.42 -4.92
CA PHE A 38 -9.68 -9.39 -4.57
C PHE A 38 -9.69 -10.58 -5.53
N GLU A 39 -10.12 -11.71 -5.01
CA GLU A 39 -10.43 -12.92 -5.76
C GLU A 39 -11.76 -13.47 -5.26
N LEU A 40 -12.68 -13.72 -6.18
CA LEU A 40 -14.04 -14.17 -5.90
C LEU A 40 -14.34 -15.42 -6.71
N HIS A 41 -14.78 -16.47 -6.03
CA HIS A 41 -15.26 -17.73 -6.61
C HIS A 41 -16.77 -17.82 -6.49
N THR A 42 -17.45 -18.03 -7.61
CA THR A 42 -18.91 -18.09 -7.63
C THR A 42 -19.45 -19.02 -8.75
N SER A 43 -20.78 -19.13 -8.87
CA SER A 43 -21.40 -19.94 -9.91
C SER A 43 -21.08 -19.41 -11.32
N PRO A 44 -20.76 -20.30 -12.28
CA PRO A 44 -20.63 -19.95 -13.71
C PRO A 44 -21.86 -19.24 -14.31
N ASP A 45 -23.03 -19.33 -13.67
CA ASP A 45 -24.25 -18.66 -14.12
C ASP A 45 -24.09 -17.15 -14.25
N TYR A 46 -23.20 -16.56 -13.49
CA TYR A 46 -22.88 -15.11 -13.52
C TYR A 46 -21.93 -14.70 -14.65
N PHE A 47 -21.32 -15.66 -15.40
CA PHE A 47 -20.33 -15.36 -16.43
C PHE A 47 -20.83 -14.35 -17.49
N GLY A 48 -22.11 -14.45 -17.88
CA GLY A 48 -22.72 -13.52 -18.85
C GLY A 48 -22.91 -12.09 -18.33
N LEU A 49 -22.96 -11.90 -17.02
CA LEU A 49 -23.22 -10.63 -16.34
C LEU A 49 -21.90 -9.89 -15.98
N VAL A 50 -20.85 -10.65 -15.65
CA VAL A 50 -19.55 -10.09 -15.27
C VAL A 50 -18.79 -9.60 -16.51
N LYS A 51 -18.26 -8.37 -16.43
CA LYS A 51 -17.49 -7.75 -17.51
C LYS A 51 -16.24 -7.06 -16.95
N TYR A 52 -15.19 -7.03 -17.76
CA TYR A 52 -14.00 -6.23 -17.48
C TYR A 52 -14.37 -4.76 -17.22
N GLY A 53 -13.72 -4.16 -16.24
CA GLY A 53 -13.90 -2.76 -15.87
C GLY A 53 -15.13 -2.47 -15.00
N GLN A 54 -15.95 -3.47 -14.70
CA GLN A 54 -17.00 -3.30 -13.68
C GLN A 54 -16.40 -2.99 -12.33
N ILE A 55 -17.14 -2.21 -11.53
CA ILE A 55 -16.75 -1.85 -10.17
C ILE A 55 -17.51 -2.75 -9.21
N VAL A 56 -16.79 -3.34 -8.27
CA VAL A 56 -17.33 -4.21 -7.21
C VAL A 56 -17.27 -3.44 -5.90
N LEU A 57 -18.41 -3.23 -5.26
CA LEU A 57 -18.50 -2.62 -3.94
C LEU A 57 -19.06 -3.63 -2.94
N ARG A 58 -18.57 -3.55 -1.70
CA ARG A 58 -19.10 -4.32 -0.57
C ARG A 58 -20.07 -3.44 0.21
N ASP A 59 -21.11 -4.03 0.78
CA ASP A 59 -22.12 -3.34 1.59
C ASP A 59 -21.59 -2.91 2.98
N ASP A 60 -20.51 -3.54 3.46
CA ASP A 60 -19.91 -3.31 4.78
C ASP A 60 -18.62 -2.47 4.77
N ARG A 61 -18.12 -2.06 3.59
CA ARG A 61 -16.86 -1.33 3.41
C ARG A 61 -17.01 -0.17 2.43
N LYS A 62 -16.16 0.85 2.59
CA LYS A 62 -16.00 1.92 1.58
C LYS A 62 -15.11 1.49 0.43
N ASP A 63 -14.21 0.55 0.68
CA ASP A 63 -13.26 0.09 -0.34
C ASP A 63 -14.01 -0.67 -1.44
N GLY A 64 -13.70 -0.30 -2.67
CA GLY A 64 -14.23 -0.97 -3.85
C GLY A 64 -13.09 -1.44 -4.75
N ALA A 65 -13.41 -2.33 -5.66
CA ALA A 65 -12.45 -2.91 -6.59
C ALA A 65 -12.94 -2.80 -8.04
N VAL A 66 -12.03 -3.01 -8.99
CA VAL A 66 -12.35 -3.09 -10.41
C VAL A 66 -12.09 -4.50 -10.91
N VAL A 67 -13.00 -5.05 -11.72
CA VAL A 67 -12.82 -6.36 -12.35
C VAL A 67 -11.75 -6.25 -13.44
N GLU A 68 -10.65 -7.00 -13.28
CA GLU A 68 -9.52 -7.03 -14.22
C GLU A 68 -9.32 -8.43 -14.83
N GLY A 69 -9.74 -9.49 -14.13
CA GLY A 69 -9.62 -10.87 -14.59
C GLY A 69 -10.95 -11.62 -14.47
N ILE A 70 -11.26 -12.45 -15.46
CA ILE A 70 -12.43 -13.32 -15.48
C ILE A 70 -12.00 -14.67 -16.04
N GLN A 71 -12.14 -15.74 -15.25
CA GLN A 71 -11.85 -17.10 -15.67
C GLN A 71 -13.07 -17.97 -15.36
N VAL A 72 -13.55 -18.73 -16.34
CA VAL A 72 -14.65 -19.68 -16.16
C VAL A 72 -14.18 -21.07 -16.47
N GLN A 73 -14.61 -21.99 -15.61
CA GLN A 73 -14.40 -23.44 -15.78
C GLN A 73 -15.63 -24.19 -15.30
N THR A 74 -15.65 -25.53 -15.48
CA THR A 74 -16.78 -26.35 -15.03
C THR A 74 -16.97 -26.23 -13.52
N GLY A 75 -18.11 -25.64 -13.13
CA GLY A 75 -18.52 -25.51 -11.73
C GLY A 75 -17.98 -24.27 -11.00
N ASP A 76 -17.13 -23.45 -11.64
CA ASP A 76 -16.55 -22.29 -10.99
C ASP A 76 -16.34 -21.11 -11.94
N LEU A 77 -16.62 -19.92 -11.46
CA LEU A 77 -16.29 -18.63 -12.09
C LEU A 77 -15.40 -17.86 -11.13
N VAL A 78 -14.15 -17.62 -11.55
CA VAL A 78 -13.17 -16.84 -10.80
C VAL A 78 -13.13 -15.42 -11.35
N ILE A 79 -13.30 -14.44 -10.45
CA ILE A 79 -13.26 -13.01 -10.77
C ILE A 79 -12.17 -12.39 -9.93
N THR A 80 -11.23 -11.73 -10.57
CA THR A 80 -10.10 -11.08 -9.89
C THR A 80 -10.00 -9.61 -10.26
N GLY A 81 -9.34 -8.85 -9.42
CA GLY A 81 -9.05 -7.46 -9.72
C GLY A 81 -8.40 -6.74 -8.54
N ARG A 82 -8.09 -5.47 -8.76
CA ARG A 82 -7.48 -4.61 -7.76
C ARG A 82 -8.46 -3.57 -7.25
N PHE A 83 -8.17 -3.03 -6.08
CA PHE A 83 -8.97 -1.94 -5.52
C PHE A 83 -8.95 -0.69 -6.42
N LEU A 84 -9.95 0.15 -6.28
CA LEU A 84 -10.18 1.31 -7.16
C LEU A 84 -8.99 2.26 -7.28
N ALA A 85 -8.07 2.28 -6.30
CA ALA A 85 -6.83 3.02 -6.40
C ALA A 85 -5.94 2.58 -7.59
N ALA A 86 -6.09 1.35 -8.09
CA ALA A 86 -5.42 0.88 -9.30
C ALA A 86 -5.75 1.71 -10.54
N LYS A 87 -6.92 2.38 -10.59
CA LYS A 87 -7.29 3.29 -11.69
C LYS A 87 -6.33 4.50 -11.82
N LEU A 88 -5.54 4.82 -10.82
CA LEU A 88 -4.48 5.82 -10.93
C LEU A 88 -3.39 5.39 -11.94
N ALA A 89 -3.23 4.08 -12.19
CA ALA A 89 -2.33 3.57 -13.22
C ALA A 89 -2.71 4.00 -14.64
N ASP A 90 -3.99 4.35 -14.87
CA ASP A 90 -4.47 4.83 -16.15
C ASP A 90 -4.03 6.28 -16.47
N ALA A 91 -3.33 6.94 -15.55
CA ALA A 91 -2.84 8.31 -15.71
C ALA A 91 -1.32 8.38 -15.61
N GLY A 92 -0.73 9.30 -16.39
CA GLY A 92 0.70 9.62 -16.31
C GLY A 92 0.92 11.03 -15.78
N VAL A 93 1.97 11.21 -15.00
CA VAL A 93 2.49 12.51 -14.57
C VAL A 93 3.22 13.14 -15.75
N ARG A 94 2.54 14.04 -16.48
CA ARG A 94 3.05 14.68 -17.71
C ARG A 94 3.89 15.93 -17.40
N ASP A 95 3.48 16.67 -16.39
CA ASP A 95 4.13 17.92 -15.99
C ASP A 95 5.35 17.66 -15.13
N VAL A 96 6.22 18.66 -15.03
CA VAL A 96 7.33 18.66 -14.09
C VAL A 96 6.87 19.29 -12.79
N TYR A 97 6.88 18.51 -11.72
CA TYR A 97 6.57 18.98 -10.37
C TYR A 97 7.87 19.17 -9.58
N ASN A 98 8.20 20.40 -9.26
CA ASN A 98 9.21 20.72 -8.27
C ASN A 98 8.53 20.83 -6.91
N LEU A 99 8.59 19.77 -6.14
CA LEU A 99 7.90 19.65 -4.87
C LEU A 99 8.75 20.20 -3.73
N ASN A 100 8.13 21.03 -2.90
CA ASN A 100 8.61 21.44 -1.58
C ASN A 100 7.37 21.69 -0.71
N CYS A 101 6.74 20.59 -0.31
CA CYS A 101 5.44 20.65 0.37
C CYS A 101 5.21 19.36 1.18
N THR A 102 4.07 19.26 1.87
CA THR A 102 3.68 18.01 2.51
C THR A 102 3.40 16.93 1.47
N ILE A 103 3.71 15.67 1.82
CA ILE A 103 3.47 14.51 0.95
C ILE A 103 1.99 14.40 0.60
N GLU A 104 1.10 14.61 1.57
CA GLU A 104 -0.35 14.66 1.31
C GLU A 104 -0.70 15.67 0.24
N ALA A 105 -0.19 16.91 0.35
CA ALA A 105 -0.46 17.96 -0.63
C ALA A 105 0.06 17.59 -2.03
N ALA A 106 1.26 16.98 -2.10
CA ALA A 106 1.84 16.50 -3.35
C ALA A 106 0.96 15.43 -4.02
N MET A 107 0.56 14.39 -3.27
CA MET A 107 -0.30 13.31 -3.78
C MET A 107 -1.63 13.87 -4.28
N ARG A 108 -2.32 14.66 -3.47
CA ARG A 108 -3.62 15.27 -3.78
C ARG A 108 -3.55 16.14 -5.03
N LYS A 109 -2.53 16.99 -5.13
CA LYS A 109 -2.31 17.87 -6.29
C LYS A 109 -2.12 17.06 -7.57
N MET A 110 -1.23 16.09 -7.58
CA MET A 110 -0.96 15.28 -8.77
C MET A 110 -2.17 14.44 -9.19
N VAL A 111 -2.89 13.84 -8.24
CA VAL A 111 -4.12 13.11 -8.56
C VAL A 111 -5.17 14.01 -9.17
N ALA A 112 -5.44 15.19 -8.59
CA ALA A 112 -6.42 16.13 -9.12
C ALA A 112 -6.05 16.61 -10.54
N GLU A 113 -4.78 16.99 -10.74
CA GLU A 113 -4.33 17.57 -12.00
C GLU A 113 -4.12 16.52 -13.11
N GLN A 114 -3.54 15.36 -12.80
CA GLN A 114 -3.19 14.38 -13.81
C GLN A 114 -4.33 13.40 -14.13
N TYR A 115 -5.02 12.90 -13.11
CA TYR A 115 -6.19 12.05 -13.33
C TYR A 115 -7.36 12.86 -13.89
N GLY A 116 -7.58 14.08 -13.42
CA GLY A 116 -8.64 14.99 -13.88
C GLY A 116 -8.41 15.62 -15.26
N ARG A 117 -7.19 15.55 -15.81
CA ARG A 117 -6.82 16.21 -17.08
C ARG A 117 -7.59 15.68 -18.31
N THR A 118 -7.90 14.40 -18.34
CA THR A 118 -8.60 13.76 -19.45
C THR A 118 -10.03 13.44 -19.06
N GLN A 119 -10.95 13.55 -20.02
CA GLN A 119 -12.32 13.10 -19.78
C GLN A 119 -12.34 11.61 -19.47
N ARG A 120 -12.91 11.26 -18.32
CA ARG A 120 -13.07 9.89 -17.83
C ARG A 120 -14.54 9.63 -17.52
N THR A 121 -14.93 8.36 -17.49
CA THR A 121 -16.30 7.96 -17.13
C THR A 121 -16.67 8.46 -15.73
N LEU A 122 -15.73 8.38 -14.77
CA LEU A 122 -15.91 8.92 -13.43
C LEU A 122 -14.86 9.99 -13.14
N SER A 123 -15.31 11.13 -12.64
CA SER A 123 -14.41 12.15 -12.08
C SER A 123 -13.87 11.70 -10.73
N ILE A 124 -12.70 12.23 -10.35
CA ILE A 124 -12.14 12.04 -9.02
C ILE A 124 -12.23 13.33 -8.22
N LYS A 125 -12.71 13.26 -6.99
CA LYS A 125 -12.81 14.36 -6.04
C LYS A 125 -11.87 14.14 -4.87
N LEU A 126 -11.51 15.22 -4.19
CA LEU A 126 -10.66 15.20 -3.03
C LEU A 126 -11.48 15.62 -1.80
N PRO A 127 -11.69 14.77 -0.81
CA PRO A 127 -12.31 15.15 0.47
C PRO A 127 -11.40 16.15 1.21
N GLN A 128 -11.82 16.61 2.38
CA GLN A 128 -10.97 17.45 3.23
C GLN A 128 -9.60 16.80 3.48
N ALA A 129 -8.53 17.59 3.47
CA ALA A 129 -7.19 17.11 3.78
C ALA A 129 -7.09 16.68 5.26
N GLY A 130 -6.31 15.63 5.52
CA GLY A 130 -6.05 15.13 6.87
C GLY A 130 -5.07 16.01 7.65
N GLY A 131 -4.28 16.83 6.97
CA GLY A 131 -3.30 17.72 7.59
C GLY A 131 -2.02 17.02 8.03
N TYR A 132 -1.62 15.96 7.35
CA TYR A 132 -0.42 15.18 7.67
C TYR A 132 0.87 15.97 7.41
N THR A 133 1.82 15.86 8.33
CA THR A 133 3.02 16.71 8.38
C THR A 133 4.23 16.21 7.59
N PRO A 134 4.41 14.93 7.20
CA PRO A 134 5.57 14.49 6.42
C PRO A 134 5.73 15.33 5.15
N THR A 135 6.95 15.81 4.91
CA THR A 135 7.28 16.69 3.78
C THR A 135 8.19 16.01 2.77
N ILE A 136 8.21 16.54 1.55
CA ILE A 136 9.08 16.08 0.48
C ILE A 136 9.67 17.26 -0.26
N GLN A 137 10.94 17.12 -0.67
CA GLN A 137 11.60 17.97 -1.63
C GLN A 137 12.12 17.10 -2.77
N ALA A 138 11.45 17.13 -3.92
CA ALA A 138 11.78 16.29 -5.08
C ALA A 138 11.27 16.89 -6.38
N GLN A 139 11.88 16.50 -7.50
CA GLN A 139 11.33 16.72 -8.83
C GLN A 139 10.71 15.42 -9.34
N ILE A 140 9.47 15.48 -9.79
CA ILE A 140 8.72 14.33 -10.32
C ILE A 140 8.17 14.69 -11.71
N SER A 141 8.41 13.84 -12.70
CA SER A 141 7.83 14.00 -14.04
C SER A 141 7.85 12.66 -14.81
N ARG A 142 7.00 12.53 -15.80
CA ARG A 142 7.01 11.43 -16.79
C ARG A 142 7.03 10.04 -16.17
N LYS A 143 6.25 9.84 -15.12
CA LYS A 143 6.07 8.59 -14.40
C LYS A 143 4.60 8.17 -14.44
N ASN A 144 4.31 6.91 -14.17
CA ASN A 144 2.94 6.47 -13.91
C ASN A 144 2.43 7.11 -12.61
N LEU A 145 1.17 7.59 -12.59
CA LEU A 145 0.62 8.29 -11.42
C LEU A 145 0.48 7.35 -10.22
N LEU A 146 0.10 6.08 -10.43
CA LEU A 146 0.01 5.10 -9.35
C LEU A 146 1.39 4.88 -8.73
N THR A 147 2.42 4.58 -9.52
CA THR A 147 3.79 4.36 -9.02
C THR A 147 4.31 5.55 -8.22
N VAL A 148 4.02 6.78 -8.67
CA VAL A 148 4.40 7.98 -7.91
C VAL A 148 3.63 8.07 -6.60
N THR A 149 2.33 7.77 -6.61
CA THR A 149 1.49 7.81 -5.41
C THR A 149 1.98 6.78 -4.38
N GLU A 150 2.31 5.58 -4.80
CA GLU A 150 2.89 4.52 -3.95
C GLU A 150 4.22 4.94 -3.32
N ALA A 151 5.13 5.50 -4.13
CA ALA A 151 6.42 5.98 -3.65
C ALA A 151 6.27 7.09 -2.60
N LEU A 152 5.37 8.05 -2.84
CA LEU A 152 5.06 9.12 -1.90
C LEU A 152 4.40 8.59 -0.62
N ALA A 153 3.48 7.64 -0.74
CA ALA A 153 2.82 7.00 0.39
C ALA A 153 3.84 6.34 1.32
N ARG A 154 4.76 5.53 0.75
CA ARG A 154 5.84 4.87 1.50
C ARG A 154 6.80 5.89 2.13
N ALA A 155 7.20 6.93 1.40
CA ALA A 155 8.10 7.96 1.91
C ALA A 155 7.52 8.73 3.09
N GLY A 156 6.18 8.97 3.08
CA GLY A 156 5.46 9.67 4.14
C GLY A 156 4.92 8.79 5.25
N GLY A 157 4.97 7.46 5.11
CA GLY A 157 4.29 6.55 6.02
C GLY A 157 2.76 6.73 6.01
N LEU A 158 2.19 7.21 4.89
CA LEU A 158 0.77 7.51 4.73
C LEU A 158 0.10 6.47 3.84
N GLY A 159 -1.11 6.07 4.20
CA GLY A 159 -1.97 5.29 3.34
C GLY A 159 -2.75 6.16 2.36
N TYR A 160 -3.24 5.55 1.31
CA TYR A 160 -4.18 6.19 0.41
C TYR A 160 -5.22 5.18 -0.09
N ARG A 161 -6.37 5.70 -0.48
CA ARG A 161 -7.43 4.88 -1.07
C ARG A 161 -8.24 5.67 -2.07
N VAL A 162 -8.90 4.95 -2.98
CA VAL A 162 -9.93 5.49 -3.86
C VAL A 162 -11.21 4.72 -3.56
N PHE A 163 -12.29 5.44 -3.32
CA PHE A 163 -13.60 4.85 -3.11
C PHE A 163 -14.66 5.51 -4.01
N ALA A 164 -15.72 4.80 -4.29
CA ALA A 164 -16.79 5.26 -5.14
C ALA A 164 -17.96 5.82 -4.31
N ASP A 165 -18.54 6.89 -4.81
CA ASP A 165 -19.84 7.41 -4.37
C ASP A 165 -20.84 7.15 -5.49
N VAL A 166 -21.74 6.21 -5.25
CA VAL A 166 -22.74 5.77 -6.25
C VAL A 166 -23.75 6.86 -6.54
N ASP A 167 -24.20 7.59 -5.52
CA ASP A 167 -25.19 8.65 -5.66
C ASP A 167 -24.62 9.87 -6.40
N ALA A 168 -23.39 10.26 -6.06
CA ALA A 168 -22.69 11.36 -6.72
C ALA A 168 -22.04 10.96 -8.05
N ARG A 169 -22.03 9.68 -8.41
CA ARG A 169 -21.39 9.10 -9.59
C ARG A 169 -19.96 9.60 -9.80
N CYS A 170 -19.16 9.51 -8.74
CA CYS A 170 -17.75 9.93 -8.78
C CYS A 170 -16.88 9.07 -7.88
N LEU A 171 -15.58 9.21 -8.04
CA LEU A 171 -14.56 8.64 -7.16
C LEU A 171 -14.06 9.70 -6.18
N TYR A 172 -13.62 9.25 -5.01
CA TYR A 172 -12.90 10.08 -4.05
C TYR A 172 -11.50 9.50 -3.85
N PHE A 173 -10.48 10.36 -3.87
CA PHE A 173 -9.12 10.01 -3.46
C PHE A 173 -8.83 10.59 -2.08
N GLU A 174 -8.53 9.72 -1.14
CA GLU A 174 -8.27 10.07 0.25
C GLU A 174 -6.86 9.61 0.64
N VAL A 175 -6.14 10.46 1.37
CA VAL A 175 -4.90 10.12 2.07
C VAL A 175 -5.24 9.98 3.55
N TYR A 176 -4.73 8.95 4.21
CA TYR A 176 -5.02 8.68 5.62
C TYR A 176 -3.79 8.17 6.35
N SER A 177 -3.83 8.22 7.68
CA SER A 177 -2.84 7.61 8.56
C SER A 177 -3.57 6.75 9.59
N GLY A 178 -3.00 5.60 9.91
CA GLY A 178 -3.39 4.86 11.09
C GLY A 178 -2.89 5.53 12.37
N VAL A 179 -3.35 5.05 13.50
CA VAL A 179 -2.97 5.53 14.82
C VAL A 179 -1.98 4.57 15.51
N ASP A 180 -1.21 5.10 16.45
CA ASP A 180 -0.35 4.29 17.30
C ASP A 180 -1.21 3.62 18.39
N ARG A 181 -1.22 2.29 18.42
CA ARG A 181 -1.90 1.41 19.39
C ARG A 181 -0.93 0.49 20.11
N THR A 182 0.37 0.82 20.07
CA THR A 182 1.39 0.00 20.72
C THR A 182 1.26 0.05 22.24
N VAL A 183 1.93 -0.86 22.91
CA VAL A 183 2.03 -0.84 24.38
C VAL A 183 2.82 0.35 24.93
N ARG A 184 3.54 1.09 24.05
CA ARG A 184 4.45 2.19 24.45
C ARG A 184 3.80 3.56 24.46
N GLN A 185 2.54 3.69 24.02
CA GLN A 185 1.76 4.92 24.06
C GLN A 185 0.60 4.80 25.04
N GLU A 186 0.00 5.95 25.43
CA GLU A 186 -1.11 6.02 26.40
C GLU A 186 -2.34 6.76 25.86
N GLU A 187 -2.30 7.20 24.60
CA GLU A 187 -3.36 8.03 24.00
C GLU A 187 -4.50 7.19 23.42
N ASN A 188 -4.19 6.00 22.90
CA ASN A 188 -5.13 5.14 22.21
C ASN A 188 -5.26 3.79 22.91
N ASN A 189 -6.38 3.09 22.67
CA ASN A 189 -6.54 1.71 23.12
C ASN A 189 -5.41 0.87 22.52
N ARG A 190 -4.71 0.13 23.37
CA ARG A 190 -3.60 -0.74 22.99
C ARG A 190 -4.12 -1.98 22.28
N VAL A 191 -3.41 -2.40 21.24
CA VAL A 191 -3.67 -3.65 20.53
C VAL A 191 -2.40 -4.48 20.49
N VAL A 192 -2.48 -5.68 21.06
CA VAL A 192 -1.37 -6.64 21.14
C VAL A 192 -1.79 -7.93 20.45
N PHE A 193 -1.04 -8.30 19.43
CA PHE A 193 -1.17 -9.59 18.77
C PHE A 193 -0.15 -10.56 19.35
N SER A 194 -0.61 -11.59 20.09
CA SER A 194 0.26 -12.50 20.84
C SER A 194 -0.18 -13.96 20.76
N ASP A 195 0.80 -14.85 20.67
CA ASP A 195 0.64 -16.32 20.80
C ASP A 195 0.84 -16.79 22.25
N GLY A 196 1.27 -15.89 23.12
CA GLY A 196 1.61 -16.21 24.50
C GLY A 196 0.40 -16.28 25.42
N VAL A 197 0.51 -17.14 26.43
CA VAL A 197 -0.33 -17.14 27.61
C VAL A 197 0.54 -16.54 28.72
N ASP A 198 0.68 -15.23 28.71
CA ASP A 198 1.19 -14.51 29.87
C ASP A 198 0.03 -14.12 30.81
N ASP A 199 0.35 -13.57 31.98
CA ASP A 199 -0.64 -13.17 32.99
C ASP A 199 -1.64 -12.13 32.46
N ASP A 200 -1.36 -11.49 31.30
CA ASP A 200 -2.22 -10.49 30.65
C ASP A 200 -3.24 -11.09 29.67
N GLY A 201 -3.16 -12.39 29.37
CA GLY A 201 -4.22 -13.15 28.69
C GLY A 201 -4.32 -12.99 27.17
N TYR A 202 -3.29 -12.47 26.52
CA TYR A 202 -3.27 -12.28 25.07
C TYR A 202 -2.83 -13.56 24.33
N ASN A 203 -3.77 -14.43 23.99
CA ASN A 203 -3.55 -15.55 23.06
C ASN A 203 -4.55 -15.43 21.92
N ASN A 204 -4.31 -14.48 21.02
CA ASN A 204 -5.27 -14.06 20.00
C ASN A 204 -4.78 -14.25 18.57
N VAL A 205 -3.56 -14.77 18.39
CA VAL A 205 -3.03 -15.07 17.05
C VAL A 205 -2.89 -16.57 16.81
N ASP A 206 -2.90 -16.95 15.54
CA ASP A 206 -2.76 -18.31 15.07
C ASP A 206 -1.77 -18.36 13.91
N ASP A 207 -0.96 -19.42 13.85
CA ASP A 207 0.03 -19.69 12.80
C ASP A 207 0.91 -18.47 12.44
N PRO A 208 1.62 -17.84 13.41
CA PRO A 208 2.46 -16.68 13.12
C PRO A 208 3.62 -17.05 12.20
N LYS A 209 3.93 -16.20 11.22
CA LYS A 209 5.04 -16.32 10.28
C LYS A 209 5.85 -15.03 10.29
N TYR A 210 7.14 -15.13 10.57
CA TYR A 210 8.05 -14.00 10.50
C TYR A 210 9.01 -14.16 9.33
N ASN A 211 9.14 -13.11 8.55
CA ASN A 211 10.07 -13.05 7.43
C ASN A 211 10.93 -11.80 7.54
N GLU A 212 12.23 -11.97 7.41
CA GLU A 212 13.21 -10.89 7.36
C GLU A 212 14.05 -11.06 6.10
N ASN A 213 14.16 -10.02 5.28
CA ASN A 213 14.84 -10.09 3.99
C ASN A 213 15.83 -8.94 3.81
N TYR A 214 17.08 -9.30 3.61
CA TYR A 214 18.22 -8.41 3.39
C TYR A 214 18.71 -8.41 1.94
N THR A 215 18.06 -9.12 1.02
CA THR A 215 18.57 -9.35 -0.35
C THR A 215 18.87 -8.03 -1.06
N ASN A 216 17.97 -7.06 -0.97
CA ASN A 216 18.09 -5.76 -1.61
C ASN A 216 18.56 -4.64 -0.66
N ALA A 217 18.86 -4.99 0.60
CA ALA A 217 19.28 -4.01 1.57
C ALA A 217 20.59 -3.33 1.19
N LYS A 218 20.64 -2.01 1.33
CA LYS A 218 21.77 -1.15 1.04
C LYS A 218 22.01 -0.19 2.21
N ASN A 219 23.27 0.11 2.48
CA ASN A 219 23.68 0.98 3.58
C ASN A 219 24.75 2.01 3.18
N TYR A 220 25.06 2.10 1.89
CA TYR A 220 26.01 3.06 1.37
C TYR A 220 25.56 3.53 -0.02
N ALA A 221 25.41 4.83 -0.24
CA ALA A 221 25.02 5.35 -1.54
C ALA A 221 26.13 6.16 -2.19
N LEU A 222 26.38 5.87 -3.46
CA LEU A 222 27.20 6.66 -4.37
C LEU A 222 26.26 7.44 -5.28
N VAL A 223 26.11 8.73 -5.04
CA VAL A 223 25.15 9.60 -5.74
C VAL A 223 25.86 10.42 -6.80
N TYR A 224 25.56 10.13 -8.05
CA TYR A 224 26.15 10.78 -9.21
C TYR A 224 25.22 11.87 -9.73
N GLY A 225 25.62 13.13 -9.54
CA GLY A 225 24.92 14.32 -9.99
C GLY A 225 25.17 14.65 -11.47
N GLU A 226 25.14 15.93 -11.82
CA GLU A 226 25.39 16.43 -13.16
C GLU A 226 26.85 16.24 -13.61
N GLY A 227 27.11 16.36 -14.91
CA GLY A 227 28.38 16.13 -15.55
C GLY A 227 28.39 14.86 -16.43
N GLU A 228 29.51 14.59 -17.07
CA GLU A 228 29.70 13.41 -17.94
C GLU A 228 30.96 12.64 -17.54
N GLY A 229 30.89 11.30 -17.64
CA GLY A 229 32.03 10.43 -17.36
C GLY A 229 32.64 10.70 -15.99
N ASP A 230 33.97 10.81 -15.96
CA ASP A 230 34.76 11.01 -14.73
C ASP A 230 34.60 12.41 -14.13
N THR A 231 34.01 13.36 -14.84
CA THR A 231 33.76 14.74 -14.33
C THR A 231 32.45 14.85 -13.55
N ARG A 232 31.65 13.80 -13.46
CA ARG A 232 30.41 13.81 -12.66
C ARG A 232 30.70 14.07 -11.21
N ILE A 233 29.88 14.97 -10.63
CA ILE A 233 29.93 15.20 -9.19
C ILE A 233 29.40 13.96 -8.50
N CYS A 234 30.22 13.36 -7.63
CA CYS A 234 29.82 12.25 -6.79
C CYS A 234 29.76 12.68 -5.34
N VAL A 235 28.70 12.24 -4.64
CA VAL A 235 28.55 12.40 -3.19
C VAL A 235 28.31 11.02 -2.59
N GLU A 236 29.06 10.72 -1.54
CA GLU A 236 28.93 9.47 -0.79
C GLU A 236 28.06 9.69 0.44
N VAL A 237 27.16 8.75 0.70
CA VAL A 237 26.33 8.72 1.91
C VAL A 237 26.59 7.40 2.62
N ASP A 238 27.19 7.46 3.79
CA ASP A 238 27.54 6.32 4.62
C ASP A 238 26.55 6.16 5.77
N GLU A 239 25.79 5.10 5.73
CA GLU A 239 24.87 4.64 6.79
C GLU A 239 25.23 3.21 7.25
N THR A 240 26.49 2.79 7.05
CA THR A 240 26.95 1.42 7.42
C THR A 240 26.90 1.17 8.92
N ASN A 241 27.09 2.20 9.74
CA ASN A 241 27.14 2.10 11.21
C ASN A 241 28.06 0.96 11.71
N GLY A 242 29.15 0.69 10.98
CA GLY A 242 30.11 -0.35 11.29
C GLY A 242 29.80 -1.73 10.71
N ALA A 243 28.70 -1.87 9.97
CA ALA A 243 28.40 -3.09 9.19
C ALA A 243 29.14 -3.12 7.85
N ASP A 244 29.20 -4.27 7.21
CA ASP A 244 29.76 -4.43 5.87
C ASP A 244 29.06 -3.50 4.87
N ARG A 245 29.87 -2.83 4.05
CA ARG A 245 29.39 -1.88 3.03
C ARG A 245 28.65 -2.59 1.90
N ARG A 246 27.39 -2.19 1.69
CA ARG A 246 26.50 -2.65 0.61
C ARG A 246 26.09 -1.44 -0.24
N GLU A 247 26.73 -1.29 -1.39
CA GLU A 247 26.62 -0.09 -2.21
C GLU A 247 25.34 -0.01 -3.04
N LEU A 248 24.82 1.22 -3.12
CA LEU A 248 23.76 1.64 -4.03
C LEU A 248 24.30 2.73 -4.95
N LEU A 249 24.25 2.51 -6.25
CA LEU A 249 24.54 3.53 -7.25
C LEU A 249 23.29 4.33 -7.56
N VAL A 250 23.33 5.63 -7.34
CA VAL A 250 22.19 6.53 -7.55
C VAL A 250 22.50 7.51 -8.67
N ASP A 251 21.78 7.41 -9.78
CA ASP A 251 21.82 8.41 -10.86
C ASP A 251 20.92 9.59 -10.51
N ALA A 252 21.51 10.75 -10.26
CA ALA A 252 20.84 11.99 -9.88
C ALA A 252 21.11 13.12 -10.89
N ARG A 253 21.25 12.79 -12.19
CA ARG A 253 21.43 13.81 -13.26
C ARG A 253 20.24 14.75 -13.42
N ASP A 254 19.08 14.36 -12.94
CA ASP A 254 17.89 15.21 -12.88
C ASP A 254 18.01 16.35 -11.87
N LEU A 255 18.88 16.21 -10.86
CA LEU A 255 19.25 17.28 -9.95
C LEU A 255 20.39 18.10 -10.59
N GLN A 256 20.09 19.33 -10.96
CA GLN A 256 21.07 20.26 -11.52
C GLN A 256 21.43 21.32 -10.49
N GLN A 257 22.68 21.76 -10.47
CA GLN A 257 23.15 22.78 -9.55
C GLN A 257 22.43 24.11 -9.78
N GLY A 258 22.26 24.53 -11.04
CA GLY A 258 21.64 25.82 -11.37
C GLY A 258 22.32 26.99 -10.62
N ASP A 259 21.48 27.81 -9.96
CA ASP A 259 21.96 28.97 -9.17
C ASP A 259 22.37 28.62 -7.73
N GLN A 260 22.37 27.34 -7.35
CA GLN A 260 22.75 26.89 -6.01
C GLN A 260 24.26 26.92 -5.82
N SER A 261 24.70 27.19 -4.59
CA SER A 261 26.11 27.01 -4.23
C SER A 261 26.51 25.53 -4.33
N ALA A 262 27.78 25.24 -4.54
CA ALA A 262 28.30 23.89 -4.58
C ALA A 262 28.01 23.10 -3.29
N ALA A 263 27.94 23.76 -2.14
CA ALA A 263 27.59 23.13 -0.86
C ALA A 263 26.12 22.73 -0.79
N GLU A 264 25.19 23.57 -1.22
CA GLU A 264 23.77 23.30 -1.28
C GLU A 264 23.46 22.17 -2.26
N TYR A 265 24.10 22.18 -3.42
CA TYR A 265 23.95 21.13 -4.41
C TYR A 265 24.43 19.76 -3.88
N ARG A 266 25.62 19.71 -3.23
CA ARG A 266 26.11 18.48 -2.59
C ARG A 266 25.17 18.00 -1.47
N ALA A 267 24.58 18.93 -0.70
CA ALA A 267 23.61 18.59 0.32
C ALA A 267 22.33 17.97 -0.29
N ALA A 268 21.86 18.50 -1.43
CA ALA A 268 20.72 17.95 -2.16
C ALA A 268 21.02 16.53 -2.71
N LEU A 269 22.22 16.31 -3.26
CA LEU A 269 22.64 14.97 -3.68
C LEU A 269 22.74 14.01 -2.49
N ALA A 270 23.30 14.44 -1.36
CA ALA A 270 23.37 13.61 -0.15
C ALA A 270 21.97 13.27 0.37
N GLN A 271 21.03 14.21 0.31
CA GLN A 271 19.64 13.93 0.69
C GLN A 271 18.99 12.88 -0.25
N ARG A 272 19.21 13.00 -1.56
CA ARG A 272 18.75 11.98 -2.53
C ARG A 272 19.32 10.60 -2.18
N GLY A 273 20.60 10.54 -1.78
CA GLY A 273 21.25 9.29 -1.34
C GLY A 273 20.56 8.68 -0.13
N ARG A 274 20.29 9.49 0.91
CA ARG A 274 19.55 9.01 2.10
C ARG A 274 18.16 8.53 1.77
N ASP A 275 17.44 9.25 0.91
CA ASP A 275 16.07 8.84 0.50
C ASP A 275 16.11 7.51 -0.25
N LYS A 276 17.12 7.31 -1.11
CA LYS A 276 17.29 6.04 -1.83
C LYS A 276 17.76 4.90 -0.91
N LEU A 277 18.55 5.16 0.11
CA LEU A 277 18.88 4.14 1.11
C LEU A 277 17.66 3.73 1.94
N LYS A 278 16.75 4.65 2.26
CA LYS A 278 15.49 4.31 2.93
C LYS A 278 14.59 3.40 2.10
N GLU A 279 14.56 3.56 0.77
CA GLU A 279 13.84 2.66 -0.13
C GLU A 279 14.46 1.25 -0.19
N ASN A 280 15.73 1.11 0.19
CA ASN A 280 16.51 -0.11 0.15
C ASN A 280 16.91 -0.62 1.55
N GLN A 281 16.06 -0.40 2.54
CA GLN A 281 16.25 -0.98 3.88
C GLN A 281 15.88 -2.48 3.88
N PRO A 282 16.38 -3.27 4.84
CA PRO A 282 15.87 -4.61 5.08
C PRO A 282 14.35 -4.58 5.29
N THR A 283 13.67 -5.57 4.78
CA THR A 283 12.24 -5.72 5.02
C THR A 283 12.00 -6.74 6.12
N ALA A 284 11.06 -6.48 7.00
CA ALA A 284 10.64 -7.38 8.05
C ALA A 284 9.11 -7.36 8.16
N ALA A 285 8.51 -8.53 8.20
CA ALA A 285 7.07 -8.67 8.37
C ALA A 285 6.71 -9.85 9.29
N LEU A 286 5.73 -9.62 10.12
CA LEU A 286 5.03 -10.63 10.88
C LEU A 286 3.62 -10.76 10.32
N GLU A 287 3.31 -11.93 9.77
CA GLU A 287 1.98 -12.31 9.30
C GLU A 287 1.36 -13.28 10.30
N THR A 288 0.10 -13.11 10.64
CA THR A 288 -0.57 -13.99 11.59
C THR A 288 -2.09 -14.00 11.41
N GLY A 289 -2.71 -15.16 11.50
CA GLY A 289 -4.16 -15.27 11.60
C GLY A 289 -4.66 -14.71 12.94
N ILE A 290 -5.80 -14.04 12.93
CA ILE A 290 -6.48 -13.60 14.15
C ILE A 290 -7.50 -14.66 14.55
N LYS A 291 -7.36 -15.20 15.76
CA LYS A 291 -8.31 -16.18 16.30
C LYS A 291 -9.70 -15.58 16.43
N SER A 292 -10.72 -16.36 16.17
CA SER A 292 -12.14 -15.97 16.39
C SER A 292 -12.47 -15.63 17.84
N THR A 293 -11.62 -16.06 18.77
CA THR A 293 -11.70 -15.74 20.21
C THR A 293 -10.92 -14.48 20.60
N SER A 294 -10.30 -13.79 19.63
CA SER A 294 -9.60 -12.54 19.89
C SER A 294 -10.53 -11.50 20.52
N GLN A 295 -10.03 -10.80 21.52
CA GLN A 295 -10.69 -9.64 22.11
C GLN A 295 -10.61 -8.40 21.22
N PHE A 296 -9.83 -8.43 20.14
CA PHE A 296 -9.66 -7.31 19.21
C PHE A 296 -10.32 -7.62 17.88
N ALA A 297 -11.32 -6.85 17.52
CA ALA A 297 -12.03 -6.99 16.26
C ALA A 297 -11.50 -6.01 15.19
N TYR A 298 -11.26 -6.54 13.99
CA TYR A 298 -10.91 -5.71 12.84
C TYR A 298 -12.00 -4.69 12.52
N MET A 299 -11.63 -3.48 12.15
CA MET A 299 -12.51 -2.32 11.88
C MET A 299 -13.21 -1.74 13.12
N VAL A 300 -13.03 -2.32 14.30
CA VAL A 300 -13.56 -1.82 15.57
C VAL A 300 -12.41 -1.37 16.47
N ASP A 301 -11.53 -2.29 16.82
CA ASP A 301 -10.42 -2.04 17.74
C ASP A 301 -9.13 -1.65 17.00
N TRP A 302 -8.95 -2.12 15.76
CA TRP A 302 -7.81 -1.84 14.93
C TRP A 302 -8.18 -1.77 13.46
N GLN A 303 -7.34 -1.11 12.65
CA GLN A 303 -7.56 -0.89 11.22
C GLN A 303 -6.25 -1.01 10.45
N LEU A 304 -6.37 -1.14 9.12
CA LEU A 304 -5.24 -1.04 8.21
C LEU A 304 -4.51 0.30 8.40
N GLY A 305 -3.21 0.24 8.61
CA GLY A 305 -2.35 1.40 8.84
C GLY A 305 -2.06 1.69 10.31
N ASP A 306 -2.78 1.10 11.27
CA ASP A 306 -2.46 1.25 12.68
C ASP A 306 -1.09 0.62 13.00
N ILE A 307 -0.40 1.16 14.00
CA ILE A 307 0.83 0.58 14.54
C ILE A 307 0.44 -0.18 15.80
N VAL A 308 0.79 -1.46 15.85
CA VAL A 308 0.42 -2.37 16.94
C VAL A 308 1.64 -3.12 17.46
N THR A 309 1.55 -3.72 18.65
CA THR A 309 2.59 -4.57 19.20
C THR A 309 2.32 -6.04 18.82
N GLY A 310 3.30 -6.68 18.21
CA GLY A 310 3.33 -8.13 17.99
C GLY A 310 4.24 -8.79 19.01
N GLN A 311 3.74 -9.79 19.73
CA GLN A 311 4.49 -10.57 20.73
C GLN A 311 4.40 -12.04 20.39
N ILE A 312 5.51 -12.64 19.94
CA ILE A 312 5.57 -14.08 19.68
C ILE A 312 6.49 -14.74 20.72
N THR A 313 5.87 -15.28 21.73
CA THR A 313 6.54 -15.85 22.91
C THR A 313 7.44 -17.03 22.52
N ALA A 314 6.99 -17.85 21.58
CA ALA A 314 7.77 -18.99 21.08
C ALA A 314 9.13 -18.58 20.49
N TRP A 315 9.26 -17.35 20.01
CA TRP A 315 10.50 -16.82 19.42
C TRP A 315 11.17 -15.76 20.30
N GLY A 316 10.61 -15.43 21.46
CA GLY A 316 11.08 -14.35 22.32
C GLY A 316 11.06 -13.00 21.61
N MET A 317 10.10 -12.79 20.69
CA MET A 317 10.03 -11.62 19.84
C MET A 317 8.93 -10.68 20.32
N GLU A 318 9.28 -9.39 20.47
CA GLU A 318 8.35 -8.27 20.61
C GLU A 318 8.71 -7.19 19.58
N THR A 319 7.74 -6.76 18.80
CA THR A 319 7.96 -5.75 17.76
C THR A 319 6.75 -4.82 17.64
N ASP A 320 7.00 -3.52 17.47
CA ASP A 320 5.98 -2.53 17.15
C ASP A 320 6.02 -2.26 15.65
N GLN A 321 4.96 -2.65 14.95
CA GLN A 321 4.92 -2.60 13.50
C GLN A 321 3.58 -2.04 13.00
N ARG A 322 3.63 -1.37 11.84
CA ARG A 322 2.43 -0.94 11.14
C ARG A 322 1.74 -2.13 10.49
N ILE A 323 0.42 -2.18 10.58
CA ILE A 323 -0.40 -3.10 9.78
C ILE A 323 -0.40 -2.58 8.34
N THR A 324 0.33 -3.25 7.46
CA THR A 324 0.51 -2.85 6.06
C THR A 324 -0.43 -3.55 5.11
N GLU A 325 -0.92 -4.73 5.49
CA GLU A 325 -1.92 -5.49 4.74
C GLU A 325 -2.93 -6.14 5.70
N VAL A 326 -4.15 -6.32 5.22
CA VAL A 326 -5.17 -7.13 5.90
C VAL A 326 -5.87 -7.96 4.85
N GLU A 327 -5.78 -9.26 4.98
CA GLU A 327 -6.51 -10.23 4.16
C GLU A 327 -7.74 -10.75 4.92
N GLU A 328 -8.91 -10.61 4.32
CA GLU A 328 -10.17 -11.22 4.77
C GLU A 328 -10.52 -12.34 3.79
N VAL A 329 -10.68 -13.55 4.32
CA VAL A 329 -11.10 -14.71 3.53
C VAL A 329 -12.45 -15.20 4.06
N TYR A 330 -13.46 -15.11 3.22
CA TYR A 330 -14.81 -15.64 3.45
C TYR A 330 -14.94 -16.96 2.71
N GLU A 331 -14.97 -18.06 3.43
CA GLU A 331 -15.07 -19.40 2.86
C GLU A 331 -15.85 -20.31 3.83
N SER A 332 -16.72 -21.17 3.31
CA SER A 332 -17.47 -22.15 4.10
C SER A 332 -18.24 -21.56 5.30
N ASN A 333 -18.78 -20.34 5.14
CA ASN A 333 -19.43 -19.53 6.19
C ASN A 333 -18.53 -19.15 7.38
N ALA A 334 -17.23 -19.13 7.18
CA ALA A 334 -16.25 -18.63 8.11
C ALA A 334 -15.54 -17.40 7.55
N LEU A 335 -15.15 -16.48 8.43
CA LEU A 335 -14.29 -15.36 8.12
C LEU A 335 -12.93 -15.59 8.82
N THR A 336 -11.87 -15.56 8.03
CA THR A 336 -10.50 -15.48 8.53
C THR A 336 -9.95 -14.10 8.24
N VAL A 337 -9.33 -13.47 9.22
CA VAL A 337 -8.68 -12.16 9.09
C VAL A 337 -7.20 -12.33 9.39
N THR A 338 -6.36 -11.95 8.44
CA THR A 338 -4.90 -12.09 8.55
C THR A 338 -4.25 -10.73 8.34
N PRO A 339 -3.85 -10.00 9.40
CA PRO A 339 -3.01 -8.82 9.25
C PRO A 339 -1.56 -9.19 8.96
N THR A 340 -0.89 -8.35 8.18
CA THR A 340 0.56 -8.35 8.01
C THR A 340 1.13 -7.11 8.68
N LEU A 341 2.03 -7.31 9.63
CA LEU A 341 2.71 -6.27 10.37
C LEU A 341 4.09 -6.02 9.75
N GLY A 342 4.42 -4.77 9.45
CA GLY A 342 5.69 -4.41 8.83
C GLY A 342 5.63 -4.43 7.30
N THR A 343 6.78 -4.55 6.66
CA THR A 343 6.90 -4.59 5.19
C THR A 343 7.17 -6.02 4.76
N PRO A 344 6.22 -6.68 4.06
CA PRO A 344 6.44 -8.04 3.58
C PRO A 344 7.60 -8.06 2.58
N ALA A 345 8.32 -9.19 2.54
CA ALA A 345 9.30 -9.42 1.50
C ALA A 345 8.60 -9.41 0.12
N PRO A 346 9.23 -8.85 -0.93
CA PRO A 346 8.70 -9.00 -2.27
C PRO A 346 8.49 -10.49 -2.57
N GLU A 347 7.36 -10.84 -3.15
CA GLU A 347 7.13 -12.21 -3.63
C GLU A 347 8.29 -12.62 -4.53
N ALA A 348 8.74 -13.87 -4.40
CA ALA A 348 9.96 -14.37 -5.03
C ALA A 348 10.03 -13.96 -6.50
N TYR A 349 11.10 -13.25 -6.85
CA TYR A 349 11.42 -12.81 -8.22
C TYR A 349 11.26 -13.96 -9.19
N ASN A 350 10.30 -13.87 -10.09
CA ASN A 350 10.32 -14.65 -11.32
C ASN A 350 11.44 -14.05 -12.20
N LEU A 351 12.55 -14.76 -12.31
CA LEU A 351 13.69 -14.38 -13.15
C LEU A 351 13.31 -14.15 -14.63
N GLU A 352 12.16 -14.64 -15.06
CA GLU A 352 11.65 -14.51 -16.43
C GLU A 352 11.16 -13.09 -16.76
N ASP A 353 10.71 -12.30 -15.77
CA ASP A 353 10.20 -10.94 -15.99
C ASP A 353 11.31 -9.87 -16.04
N THR A 354 12.55 -10.22 -15.75
CA THR A 354 13.69 -9.26 -15.68
C THR A 354 14.53 -9.25 -16.96
N ILE A 355 14.32 -10.18 -17.88
CA ILE A 355 15.13 -10.37 -19.11
C ILE A 355 14.34 -10.08 -20.40
N ALA A 356 13.09 -9.61 -20.28
CA ALA A 356 12.27 -9.24 -21.45
C ALA A 356 12.35 -7.74 -21.79
#